data_a8b857fd717ef7a7fe9ddb70a292ae6d
#
_entry.id   a8b857fd717ef7a7fe9ddb70a292ae6d
#
_cell.length_a   1.000
_cell.length_b   1.000
_cell.length_c   1.000
_cell.angle_alpha   90.00
_cell.angle_beta   90.00
_cell.angle_gamma   90.00
#
_symmetry.space_group_name_H-M   'P 1'
#
loop_
_entity.id
_entity.type
_entity.pdbx_description
1 polymer ?
#
loop_
_entity_poly.entity_id
_entity_poly.type
_entity_poly.pdbx_seq_one_letter_code
_entity_poly.pdbx_strand_id
1 'polypeptide(L)'
;RVSVVILTIFGVIMVFSSSSVYMIANDQSPWSQAIKQGAFCVLGLIVGVACMMVPAELIRRVSFAFLLVALFLQSLTFTPLGVDAQGNKGWIGLFGFTFQPAEVVKLALCVWLPRELISAQKRVSKVGPVNAYRRLITWLGLALLLVMGGKDLGTAMILFAIAGTALLLGNFPGKWLAIVACGGLALVGGLVISSPNRLNRVMATYQTCSAADMEGVCYQVVHGKYAMASGGLLGVGI
;
A
#
# COMPACT_ATOMS: atom_id res chain seq x y z
N ARG A 1 4.67 21.61 1.95
CA ARG A 1 5.84 21.50 1.04
C ARG A 1 7.12 21.24 1.84
N VAL A 2 7.42 22.05 2.85
CA VAL A 2 8.62 21.91 3.70
C VAL A 2 8.67 20.53 4.37
N SER A 3 7.56 20.07 4.95
CA SER A 3 7.48 18.74 5.59
C SER A 3 7.81 17.59 4.63
N VAL A 4 7.40 17.68 3.36
CA VAL A 4 7.72 16.64 2.35
C VAL A 4 9.22 16.58 2.11
N VAL A 5 9.86 17.74 1.94
CA VAL A 5 11.33 17.81 1.71
C VAL A 5 12.09 17.26 2.91
N ILE A 6 11.73 17.69 4.12
CA ILE A 6 12.37 17.21 5.37
C ILE A 6 12.22 15.69 5.50
N LEU A 7 11.01 15.16 5.33
CA LEU A 7 10.75 13.72 5.45
C LEU A 7 11.46 12.92 4.35
N THR A 8 11.59 13.48 3.13
CA THR A 8 12.31 12.82 2.03
C THR A 8 13.81 12.73 2.33
N ILE A 9 14.43 13.84 2.76
CA ILE A 9 15.86 13.86 3.11
C ILE A 9 16.11 12.90 4.28
N PHE A 10 15.33 13.01 5.35
CA PHE A 10 15.44 12.14 6.51
C PHE A 10 15.25 10.67 6.12
N GLY A 11 14.29 10.37 5.26
CA GLY A 11 14.03 9.02 4.75
C GLY A 11 15.22 8.41 4.01
N VAL A 12 15.93 9.19 3.17
CA VAL A 12 17.13 8.71 2.46
C VAL A 12 18.28 8.44 3.45
N ILE A 13 18.48 9.31 4.45
CA ILE A 13 19.49 9.13 5.49
C ILE A 13 19.18 7.84 6.30
N MET A 14 17.93 7.64 6.69
CA MET A 14 17.51 6.45 7.45
C MET A 14 17.65 5.16 6.63
N VAL A 15 17.36 5.19 5.31
CA VAL A 15 17.62 4.05 4.44
C VAL A 15 19.11 3.72 4.38
N PHE A 16 19.97 4.70 4.28
CA PHE A 16 21.43 4.48 4.33
C PHE A 16 21.84 3.83 5.66
N SER A 17 21.43 4.41 6.78
CA SER A 17 21.76 3.92 8.12
C SER A 17 21.31 2.47 8.32
N SER A 18 20.06 2.15 7.98
CA SER A 18 19.48 0.82 8.20
C SER A 18 19.98 -0.27 7.23
N SER A 19 20.39 0.10 6.01
CA SER A 19 20.81 -0.86 4.99
C SER A 19 22.31 -1.06 4.89
N SER A 20 23.13 -0.09 5.34
CA SER A 20 24.59 -0.11 5.17
C SER A 20 25.25 -1.36 5.76
N VAL A 21 24.89 -1.73 6.99
CA VAL A 21 25.42 -2.91 7.68
C VAL A 21 25.07 -4.20 6.93
N TYR A 22 23.81 -4.32 6.49
CA TYR A 22 23.35 -5.47 5.72
C TYR A 22 24.07 -5.58 4.36
N MET A 23 24.31 -4.47 3.68
CA MET A 23 25.05 -4.43 2.42
C MET A 23 26.49 -4.87 2.59
N ILE A 24 27.18 -4.37 3.63
CA ILE A 24 28.57 -4.77 3.97
C ILE A 24 28.63 -6.27 4.27
N ALA A 25 27.70 -6.79 5.07
CA ALA A 25 27.66 -8.21 5.41
C ALA A 25 27.42 -9.14 4.20
N ASN A 26 26.93 -8.61 3.07
CA ASN A 26 26.75 -9.34 1.81
C ASN A 26 27.75 -8.92 0.72
N ASP A 27 28.92 -8.39 1.09
CA ASP A 27 29.97 -7.95 0.18
C ASP A 27 29.52 -6.94 -0.88
N GLN A 28 28.50 -6.13 -0.57
CA GLN A 28 27.98 -5.09 -1.44
C GLN A 28 28.36 -3.68 -0.94
N SER A 29 28.37 -2.72 -1.86
CA SER A 29 28.63 -1.33 -1.49
C SER A 29 27.56 -0.82 -0.50
N PRO A 30 27.95 -0.23 0.65
CA PRO A 30 27.04 0.30 1.66
C PRO A 30 26.11 1.41 1.10
N TRP A 31 26.53 2.06 0.03
CA TRP A 31 25.79 3.15 -0.63
C TRP A 31 24.74 2.65 -1.64
N SER A 32 24.78 1.38 -2.05
CA SER A 32 23.97 0.84 -3.15
C SER A 32 22.47 1.12 -2.97
N GLN A 33 21.95 0.82 -1.78
CA GLN A 33 20.53 1.00 -1.49
C GLN A 33 20.14 2.48 -1.35
N ALA A 34 21.01 3.28 -0.70
CA ALA A 34 20.77 4.71 -0.52
C ALA A 34 20.78 5.47 -1.84
N ILE A 35 21.68 5.12 -2.78
CA ILE A 35 21.74 5.74 -4.11
C ILE A 35 20.48 5.41 -4.91
N LYS A 36 20.04 4.14 -4.89
CA LYS A 36 18.76 3.75 -5.54
C LYS A 36 17.59 4.53 -4.96
N GLN A 37 17.48 4.58 -3.64
CA GLN A 37 16.43 5.32 -2.97
C GLN A 37 16.48 6.82 -3.27
N GLY A 38 17.67 7.42 -3.24
CA GLY A 38 17.87 8.83 -3.59
C GLY A 38 17.45 9.14 -5.02
N ALA A 39 17.80 8.29 -5.98
CA ALA A 39 17.38 8.44 -7.37
C ALA A 39 15.85 8.39 -7.53
N PHE A 40 15.18 7.44 -6.87
CA PHE A 40 13.71 7.38 -6.86
C PHE A 40 13.08 8.57 -6.16
N CYS A 41 13.68 9.09 -5.09
CA CYS A 41 13.19 10.30 -4.42
C CYS A 41 13.28 11.52 -5.33
N VAL A 42 14.40 11.71 -6.04
CA VAL A 42 14.56 12.81 -7.01
C VAL A 42 13.53 12.69 -8.13
N LEU A 43 13.39 11.49 -8.71
CA LEU A 43 12.38 11.24 -9.73
C LEU A 43 10.97 11.53 -9.21
N GLY A 44 10.65 11.07 -8.00
CA GLY A 44 9.35 11.31 -7.36
C GLY A 44 9.06 12.79 -7.11
N LEU A 45 10.08 13.56 -6.71
CA LEU A 45 9.95 15.01 -6.54
C LEU A 45 9.70 15.72 -7.87
N ILE A 46 10.41 15.34 -8.95
CA ILE A 46 10.20 15.88 -10.30
C ILE A 46 8.77 15.60 -10.76
N VAL A 47 8.33 14.35 -10.66
CA VAL A 47 6.94 13.96 -11.01
C VAL A 47 5.93 14.70 -10.15
N GLY A 48 6.18 14.83 -8.84
CA GLY A 48 5.30 15.56 -7.92
C GLY A 48 5.16 17.05 -8.31
N VAL A 49 6.26 17.71 -8.65
CA VAL A 49 6.23 19.11 -9.15
C VAL A 49 5.48 19.19 -10.46
N ALA A 50 5.73 18.28 -11.41
CA ALA A 50 4.99 18.24 -12.67
C ALA A 50 3.48 18.04 -12.45
N CYS A 51 3.08 17.15 -11.54
CA CYS A 51 1.67 16.95 -11.18
C CYS A 51 1.02 18.19 -10.56
N MET A 52 1.77 19.01 -9.81
CA MET A 52 1.24 20.28 -9.27
C MET A 52 0.91 21.32 -10.36
N MET A 53 1.51 21.22 -11.53
CA MET A 53 1.23 22.10 -12.68
C MET A 53 -0.01 21.65 -13.47
N VAL A 54 -0.49 20.44 -13.25
CA VAL A 54 -1.66 19.90 -13.95
C VAL A 54 -2.94 20.49 -13.34
N PRO A 55 -3.85 21.09 -14.16
CA PRO A 55 -5.10 21.64 -13.65
C PRO A 55 -6.00 20.52 -13.08
N ALA A 56 -6.60 20.78 -11.92
CA ALA A 56 -7.44 19.82 -11.20
C ALA A 56 -8.59 19.27 -12.09
N GLU A 57 -9.10 20.07 -13.01
CA GLU A 57 -10.14 19.65 -13.96
C GLU A 57 -9.65 18.55 -14.91
N LEU A 58 -8.40 18.62 -15.39
CA LEU A 58 -7.80 17.58 -16.22
C LEU A 58 -7.61 16.29 -15.41
N ILE A 59 -7.06 16.40 -14.19
CA ILE A 59 -6.90 15.26 -13.29
C ILE A 59 -8.25 14.58 -13.07
N ARG A 60 -9.29 15.35 -12.79
CA ARG A 60 -10.66 14.87 -12.61
C ARG A 60 -11.19 14.20 -13.88
N ARG A 61 -10.94 14.76 -15.04
CA ARG A 61 -11.40 14.23 -16.34
C ARG A 61 -10.75 12.88 -16.66
N VAL A 62 -9.45 12.74 -16.44
CA VAL A 62 -8.70 11.52 -16.77
C VAL A 62 -8.70 10.48 -15.65
N SER A 63 -9.26 10.79 -14.48
CA SER A 63 -9.22 9.94 -13.27
C SER A 63 -9.69 8.50 -13.50
N PHE A 64 -10.74 8.28 -14.30
CA PHE A 64 -11.25 6.95 -14.61
C PHE A 64 -10.31 6.19 -15.56
N ALA A 65 -9.77 6.86 -16.59
CA ALA A 65 -8.78 6.25 -17.48
C ALA A 65 -7.51 5.86 -16.71
N PHE A 66 -7.09 6.71 -15.78
CA PHE A 66 -5.97 6.41 -14.88
C PHE A 66 -6.24 5.17 -14.01
N LEU A 67 -7.44 5.02 -13.46
CA LEU A 67 -7.84 3.81 -12.75
C LEU A 67 -7.78 2.57 -13.64
N LEU A 68 -8.27 2.65 -14.88
CA LEU A 68 -8.21 1.51 -15.82
C LEU A 68 -6.77 1.10 -16.12
N VAL A 69 -5.88 2.06 -16.37
CA VAL A 69 -4.45 1.81 -16.57
C VAL A 69 -3.83 1.15 -15.32
N ALA A 70 -4.14 1.66 -14.12
CA ALA A 70 -3.64 1.10 -12.88
C ALA A 70 -4.11 -0.37 -12.67
N LEU A 71 -5.37 -0.67 -12.95
CA LEU A 71 -5.92 -2.03 -12.86
C LEU A 71 -5.32 -2.95 -13.94
N PHE A 72 -5.09 -2.44 -15.13
CA PHE A 72 -4.38 -3.18 -16.17
C PHE A 72 -2.95 -3.53 -15.72
N LEU A 73 -2.19 -2.56 -15.20
CA LEU A 73 -0.86 -2.82 -14.65
C LEU A 73 -0.92 -3.84 -13.51
N GLN A 74 -1.92 -3.75 -12.62
CA GLN A 74 -2.12 -4.74 -11.56
C GLN A 74 -2.40 -6.13 -12.10
N SER A 75 -3.15 -6.27 -13.19
CA SER A 75 -3.43 -7.58 -13.80
C SER A 75 -2.17 -8.23 -14.39
N LEU A 76 -1.15 -7.46 -14.79
CA LEU A 76 0.11 -7.99 -15.29
C LEU A 76 0.92 -8.76 -14.23
N THR A 77 0.63 -8.58 -12.94
CA THR A 77 1.26 -9.37 -11.86
C THR A 77 0.92 -10.87 -11.94
N PHE A 78 -0.17 -11.23 -12.63
CA PHE A 78 -0.57 -12.62 -12.88
C PHE A 78 0.06 -13.23 -14.14
N THR A 79 0.81 -12.44 -14.90
CA THR A 79 1.52 -12.88 -16.10
C THR A 79 2.97 -13.33 -15.75
N PRO A 80 3.76 -13.86 -16.70
CA PRO A 80 5.16 -14.18 -16.47
C PRO A 80 6.04 -13.00 -16.03
N LEU A 81 5.58 -11.76 -16.16
CA LEU A 81 6.24 -10.55 -15.64
C LEU A 81 6.12 -10.42 -14.13
N GLY A 82 5.19 -11.15 -13.49
CA GLY A 82 4.98 -11.14 -12.05
C GLY A 82 6.12 -11.81 -11.29
N VAL A 83 6.66 -11.11 -10.29
CA VAL A 83 7.72 -11.61 -9.41
C VAL A 83 7.07 -12.05 -8.09
N ASP A 84 7.39 -13.27 -7.68
CA ASP A 84 6.98 -13.80 -6.37
C ASP A 84 7.97 -13.32 -5.30
N ALA A 85 7.47 -12.56 -4.33
CA ALA A 85 8.23 -12.14 -3.18
C ALA A 85 7.63 -12.79 -1.91
N GLN A 86 8.22 -13.87 -1.44
CA GLN A 86 7.80 -14.61 -0.24
C GLN A 86 6.33 -15.09 -0.30
N GLY A 87 5.89 -15.58 -1.45
CA GLY A 87 4.51 -16.06 -1.68
C GLY A 87 3.49 -14.96 -2.02
N ASN A 88 3.96 -13.72 -2.22
CA ASN A 88 3.16 -12.59 -2.67
C ASN A 88 3.54 -12.22 -4.11
N LYS A 89 2.57 -12.31 -5.03
CA LYS A 89 2.69 -11.91 -6.44
C LYS A 89 2.18 -10.50 -6.67
N GLY A 90 2.72 -9.54 -5.91
CA GLY A 90 2.33 -8.13 -6.00
C GLY A 90 3.28 -7.25 -6.82
N TRP A 91 4.37 -7.80 -7.36
CA TRP A 91 5.44 -7.07 -8.02
C TRP A 91 5.58 -7.45 -9.49
N ILE A 92 6.00 -6.51 -10.33
CA ILE A 92 6.42 -6.73 -11.72
C ILE A 92 7.92 -6.49 -11.79
N GLY A 93 8.65 -7.45 -12.38
CA GLY A 93 10.08 -7.32 -12.68
C GLY A 93 10.28 -6.86 -14.12
N LEU A 94 11.00 -5.76 -14.32
CA LEU A 94 11.33 -5.27 -15.64
C LEU A 94 12.77 -4.71 -15.65
N PHE A 95 13.64 -5.23 -16.53
CA PHE A 95 15.03 -4.78 -16.68
C PHE A 95 15.84 -4.67 -15.38
N GLY A 96 15.64 -5.60 -14.43
CA GLY A 96 16.36 -5.60 -13.14
C GLY A 96 15.77 -4.66 -12.08
N PHE A 97 14.68 -3.97 -12.39
CA PHE A 97 13.89 -3.19 -11.43
C PHE A 97 12.60 -3.93 -11.07
N THR A 98 12.19 -3.82 -9.83
CA THR A 98 10.89 -4.29 -9.38
C THR A 98 9.96 -3.11 -9.12
N PHE A 99 8.73 -3.23 -9.58
CA PHE A 99 7.69 -2.21 -9.45
C PHE A 99 6.42 -2.84 -8.89
N GLN A 100 5.76 -2.18 -7.94
CA GLN A 100 4.51 -2.65 -7.36
C GLN A 100 3.32 -1.88 -7.95
N PRO A 101 2.54 -2.47 -8.87
CA PRO A 101 1.40 -1.79 -9.51
C PRO A 101 0.32 -1.34 -8.53
N ALA A 102 0.17 -2.03 -7.39
CA ALA A 102 -0.78 -1.68 -6.35
C ALA A 102 -0.55 -0.26 -5.77
N GLU A 103 0.69 0.28 -5.83
CA GLU A 103 0.97 1.67 -5.46
C GLU A 103 0.25 2.65 -6.40
N VAL A 104 0.23 2.34 -7.71
CA VAL A 104 -0.51 3.14 -8.70
C VAL A 104 -2.01 2.99 -8.50
N VAL A 105 -2.49 1.78 -8.15
CA VAL A 105 -3.93 1.56 -7.85
C VAL A 105 -4.37 2.41 -6.66
N LYS A 106 -3.55 2.50 -5.59
CA LYS A 106 -3.85 3.37 -4.43
C LYS A 106 -4.02 4.83 -4.86
N LEU A 107 -3.06 5.34 -5.63
CA LEU A 107 -3.11 6.72 -6.13
C LEU A 107 -4.32 6.94 -7.05
N ALA A 108 -4.59 6.03 -7.97
CA ALA A 108 -5.71 6.10 -8.89
C ALA A 108 -7.06 6.11 -8.16
N LEU A 109 -7.20 5.31 -7.11
CA LEU A 109 -8.40 5.31 -6.26
C LEU A 109 -8.55 6.62 -5.49
N CYS A 110 -7.47 7.18 -4.92
CA CYS A 110 -7.52 8.49 -4.25
C CYS A 110 -8.02 9.62 -5.16
N VAL A 111 -7.71 9.55 -6.45
CA VAL A 111 -8.13 10.56 -7.43
C VAL A 111 -9.55 10.29 -7.96
N TRP A 112 -9.90 9.04 -8.22
CA TRP A 112 -11.15 8.66 -8.86
C TRP A 112 -12.33 8.58 -7.88
N LEU A 113 -12.14 8.05 -6.66
CA LEU A 113 -13.22 7.83 -5.68
C LEU A 113 -14.01 9.11 -5.34
N PRO A 114 -13.38 10.25 -5.03
CA PRO A 114 -14.13 11.48 -4.69
C PRO A 114 -15.04 11.93 -5.84
N ARG A 115 -14.54 11.85 -7.08
CA ARG A 115 -15.34 12.19 -8.27
C ARG A 115 -16.55 11.28 -8.42
N GLU A 116 -16.35 9.97 -8.31
CA GLU A 116 -17.43 8.99 -8.49
C GLU A 116 -18.45 9.07 -7.35
N LEU A 117 -18.01 9.34 -6.12
CA LEU A 117 -18.90 9.57 -4.97
C LEU A 117 -19.84 10.74 -5.21
N ILE A 118 -19.31 11.91 -5.61
CA ILE A 118 -20.12 13.09 -5.92
C ILE A 118 -21.12 12.79 -7.05
N SER A 119 -20.68 12.06 -8.08
CA SER A 119 -21.52 11.65 -9.19
C SER A 119 -22.61 10.67 -8.76
N ALA A 120 -22.29 9.71 -7.89
CA ALA A 120 -23.24 8.75 -7.35
C ALA A 120 -24.30 9.43 -6.47
N GLN A 121 -23.90 10.35 -5.58
CA GLN A 121 -24.82 11.11 -4.73
C GLN A 121 -25.88 11.85 -5.55
N LYS A 122 -25.46 12.52 -6.64
CA LYS A 122 -26.39 13.21 -7.54
C LYS A 122 -27.41 12.28 -8.22
N ARG A 123 -27.08 11.00 -8.34
CA ARG A 123 -27.94 9.98 -8.97
C ARG A 123 -28.87 9.27 -7.99
N VAL A 124 -28.59 9.33 -6.66
CA VAL A 124 -29.37 8.59 -5.66
C VAL A 124 -30.87 8.91 -5.74
N SER A 125 -31.24 10.18 -5.88
CA SER A 125 -32.65 10.59 -5.99
C SER A 125 -33.37 10.07 -7.22
N LYS A 126 -32.61 9.75 -8.30
CA LYS A 126 -33.19 9.31 -9.59
C LYS A 126 -33.28 7.80 -9.73
N VAL A 127 -32.27 7.06 -9.25
CA VAL A 127 -32.13 5.61 -9.52
C VAL A 127 -32.05 4.75 -8.26
N GLY A 128 -32.16 5.39 -7.08
CA GLY A 128 -32.00 4.72 -5.80
C GLY A 128 -30.52 4.48 -5.42
N PRO A 129 -30.22 4.21 -4.12
CA PRO A 129 -28.86 4.13 -3.63
C PRO A 129 -28.07 2.97 -4.25
N VAL A 130 -28.64 1.78 -4.36
CA VAL A 130 -27.94 0.60 -4.89
C VAL A 130 -27.43 0.84 -6.32
N ASN A 131 -28.30 1.34 -7.21
CA ASN A 131 -27.94 1.59 -8.60
C ASN A 131 -26.99 2.79 -8.75
N ALA A 132 -27.13 3.79 -7.90
CA ALA A 132 -26.27 4.98 -7.92
C ALA A 132 -24.80 4.64 -7.59
N TYR A 133 -24.57 3.77 -6.64
CA TYR A 133 -23.22 3.38 -6.19
C TYR A 133 -22.67 2.12 -6.89
N ARG A 134 -23.44 1.47 -7.76
CA ARG A 134 -23.04 0.23 -8.45
C ARG A 134 -21.67 0.34 -9.12
N ARG A 135 -21.46 1.42 -9.89
CA ARG A 135 -20.19 1.64 -10.59
C ARG A 135 -19.01 1.74 -9.63
N LEU A 136 -19.17 2.49 -8.53
CA LEU A 136 -18.15 2.62 -7.49
C LEU A 136 -17.81 1.26 -6.89
N ILE A 137 -18.82 0.50 -6.47
CA ILE A 137 -18.65 -0.81 -5.84
C ILE A 137 -17.99 -1.79 -6.80
N THR A 138 -18.38 -1.80 -8.08
CA THR A 138 -17.80 -2.71 -9.09
C THR A 138 -16.31 -2.47 -9.29
N TRP A 139 -15.89 -1.23 -9.52
CA TRP A 139 -14.48 -0.94 -9.80
C TRP A 139 -13.60 -1.03 -8.54
N LEU A 140 -14.12 -0.64 -7.39
CA LEU A 140 -13.45 -0.85 -6.10
C LEU A 140 -13.30 -2.34 -5.77
N GLY A 141 -14.38 -3.12 -5.98
CA GLY A 141 -14.36 -4.57 -5.81
C GLY A 141 -13.33 -5.23 -6.73
N LEU A 142 -13.28 -4.82 -8.01
CA LEU A 142 -12.27 -5.32 -8.95
C LEU A 142 -10.84 -5.01 -8.50
N ALA A 143 -10.58 -3.78 -8.02
CA ALA A 143 -9.27 -3.40 -7.49
C ALA A 143 -8.87 -4.28 -6.30
N LEU A 144 -9.78 -4.49 -5.36
CA LEU A 144 -9.54 -5.36 -4.20
C LEU A 144 -9.31 -6.81 -4.62
N LEU A 145 -10.13 -7.35 -5.55
CA LEU A 145 -9.98 -8.72 -6.04
C LEU A 145 -8.62 -8.95 -6.72
N LEU A 146 -8.17 -8.02 -7.55
CA LEU A 146 -6.86 -8.13 -8.21
C LEU A 146 -5.71 -8.10 -7.21
N VAL A 147 -5.75 -7.22 -6.21
CA VAL A 147 -4.69 -7.14 -5.18
C VAL A 147 -4.72 -8.37 -4.27
N MET A 148 -5.90 -8.82 -3.86
CA MET A 148 -6.05 -10.02 -3.03
C MET A 148 -5.66 -11.30 -3.79
N GLY A 149 -5.93 -11.37 -5.10
CA GLY A 149 -5.48 -12.45 -5.97
C GLY A 149 -3.97 -12.61 -6.00
N GLY A 150 -3.21 -11.51 -5.86
CA GLY A 150 -1.75 -11.51 -5.65
C GLY A 150 -1.32 -11.93 -4.25
N LYS A 151 -2.25 -12.29 -3.36
CA LYS A 151 -2.03 -12.63 -1.93
C LYS A 151 -1.49 -11.47 -1.08
N ASP A 152 -1.61 -10.23 -1.56
CA ASP A 152 -1.18 -9.02 -0.85
C ASP A 152 -2.30 -8.48 0.05
N LEU A 153 -2.46 -9.14 1.21
CA LEU A 153 -3.45 -8.73 2.20
C LEU A 153 -3.14 -7.34 2.79
N GLY A 154 -1.86 -7.02 3.00
CA GLY A 154 -1.45 -5.72 3.56
C GLY A 154 -1.90 -4.56 2.69
N THR A 155 -1.62 -4.64 1.40
CA THR A 155 -2.07 -3.61 0.44
C THR A 155 -3.58 -3.59 0.29
N ALA A 156 -4.25 -4.75 0.30
CA ALA A 156 -5.71 -4.81 0.26
C ALA A 156 -6.36 -4.08 1.47
N MET A 157 -5.79 -4.20 2.67
CA MET A 157 -6.23 -3.46 3.86
C MET A 157 -6.08 -1.93 3.68
N ILE A 158 -4.98 -1.48 3.06
CA ILE A 158 -4.78 -0.06 2.76
C ILE A 158 -5.82 0.44 1.75
N LEU A 159 -6.09 -0.32 0.68
CA LEU A 159 -7.13 0.02 -0.29
C LEU A 159 -8.51 0.10 0.38
N PHE A 160 -8.79 -0.83 1.29
CA PHE A 160 -10.03 -0.84 2.06
C PHE A 160 -10.15 0.39 2.97
N ALA A 161 -9.04 0.81 3.62
CA ALA A 161 -9.00 2.02 4.44
C ALA A 161 -9.20 3.29 3.59
N ILE A 162 -8.55 3.40 2.41
CA ILE A 162 -8.75 4.50 1.46
C ILE A 162 -10.23 4.60 1.06
N ALA A 163 -10.82 3.47 0.68
CA ALA A 163 -12.23 3.40 0.29
C ALA A 163 -13.17 3.76 1.44
N GLY A 164 -12.93 3.20 2.62
CA GLY A 164 -13.72 3.47 3.84
C GLY A 164 -13.68 4.95 4.21
N THR A 165 -12.51 5.56 4.20
CA THR A 165 -12.34 6.99 4.47
C THR A 165 -13.07 7.85 3.43
N ALA A 166 -12.93 7.52 2.15
CA ALA A 166 -13.62 8.24 1.08
C ALA A 166 -15.15 8.12 1.19
N LEU A 167 -15.66 6.93 1.50
CA LEU A 167 -17.09 6.70 1.70
C LEU A 167 -17.62 7.45 2.94
N LEU A 168 -16.86 7.47 4.04
CA LEU A 168 -17.21 8.18 5.27
C LEU A 168 -17.32 9.68 5.00
N LEU A 169 -16.28 10.28 4.41
CA LEU A 169 -16.24 11.70 4.07
C LEU A 169 -17.25 12.07 2.97
N GLY A 170 -17.62 11.13 2.12
CA GLY A 170 -18.60 11.27 1.05
C GLY A 170 -20.04 11.11 1.50
N ASN A 171 -20.33 11.11 2.81
CA ASN A 171 -21.69 10.92 3.36
C ASN A 171 -22.42 9.69 2.79
N PHE A 172 -21.68 8.60 2.59
CA PHE A 172 -22.27 7.32 2.21
C PHE A 172 -23.20 6.82 3.35
N PRO A 173 -24.36 6.21 3.07
CA PRO A 173 -25.29 5.80 4.10
C PRO A 173 -24.62 4.90 5.16
N GLY A 174 -24.60 5.35 6.42
CA GLY A 174 -23.83 4.73 7.51
C GLY A 174 -24.17 3.25 7.73
N LYS A 175 -25.42 2.85 7.53
CA LYS A 175 -25.84 1.44 7.58
C LYS A 175 -25.04 0.55 6.63
N TRP A 176 -24.89 0.96 5.38
CA TRP A 176 -24.11 0.21 4.37
C TRP A 176 -22.63 0.28 4.62
N LEU A 177 -22.14 1.43 5.13
CA LEU A 177 -20.75 1.56 5.53
C LEU A 177 -20.40 0.59 6.68
N ALA A 178 -21.27 0.46 7.68
CA ALA A 178 -21.08 -0.49 8.77
C ALA A 178 -21.06 -1.95 8.26
N ILE A 179 -21.98 -2.32 7.35
CA ILE A 179 -22.00 -3.66 6.76
C ILE A 179 -20.69 -3.95 6.00
N VAL A 180 -20.22 -3.00 5.18
CA VAL A 180 -18.95 -3.15 4.45
C VAL A 180 -17.76 -3.24 5.41
N ALA A 181 -17.73 -2.42 6.46
CA ALA A 181 -16.67 -2.44 7.46
C ALA A 181 -16.64 -3.78 8.24
N CYS A 182 -17.78 -4.23 8.74
CA CYS A 182 -17.89 -5.52 9.46
C CYS A 182 -17.54 -6.70 8.54
N GLY A 183 -18.06 -6.70 7.30
CA GLY A 183 -17.75 -7.73 6.31
C GLY A 183 -16.26 -7.76 5.94
N GLY A 184 -15.66 -6.58 5.76
CA GLY A 184 -14.23 -6.45 5.51
C GLY A 184 -13.35 -6.95 6.66
N LEU A 185 -13.69 -6.59 7.89
CA LEU A 185 -13.00 -7.08 9.09
C LEU A 185 -13.13 -8.59 9.25
N ALA A 186 -14.33 -9.15 9.03
CA ALA A 186 -14.56 -10.59 9.06
C ALA A 186 -13.74 -11.33 7.98
N LEU A 187 -13.68 -10.77 6.76
CA LEU A 187 -12.87 -11.32 5.66
C LEU A 187 -11.38 -11.30 6.00
N VAL A 188 -10.86 -10.17 6.48
CA VAL A 188 -9.46 -10.04 6.89
C VAL A 188 -9.14 -11.04 8.02
N GLY A 189 -9.98 -11.11 9.05
CA GLY A 189 -9.82 -12.08 10.14
C GLY A 189 -9.79 -13.53 9.63
N GLY A 190 -10.73 -13.90 8.78
CA GLY A 190 -10.77 -15.22 8.15
C GLY A 190 -9.52 -15.53 7.32
N LEU A 191 -9.01 -14.57 6.53
CA LEU A 191 -7.81 -14.73 5.72
C LEU A 191 -6.50 -14.77 6.56
N VAL A 192 -6.49 -14.15 7.72
CA VAL A 192 -5.36 -14.29 8.67
C VAL A 192 -5.37 -15.68 9.30
N ILE A 193 -6.52 -16.13 9.79
CA ILE A 193 -6.65 -17.44 10.45
C ILE A 193 -6.40 -18.59 9.47
N SER A 194 -6.84 -18.45 8.20
CA SER A 194 -6.65 -19.49 7.17
C SER A 194 -5.21 -19.64 6.67
N SER A 195 -4.30 -18.71 7.02
CA SER A 195 -2.91 -18.75 6.59
C SER A 195 -1.96 -18.91 7.78
N PRO A 196 -1.30 -20.07 7.96
CA PRO A 196 -0.36 -20.29 9.06
C PRO A 196 0.72 -19.23 9.16
N ASN A 197 1.28 -18.80 8.03
CA ASN A 197 2.33 -17.77 8.00
C ASN A 197 1.83 -16.40 8.51
N ARG A 198 0.58 -16.03 8.20
CA ARG A 198 -0.02 -14.77 8.67
C ARG A 198 -0.38 -14.86 10.14
N LEU A 199 -0.98 -15.98 10.53
CA LEU A 199 -1.34 -16.23 11.93
C LEU A 199 -0.08 -16.23 12.82
N ASN A 200 0.98 -16.91 12.41
CA ASN A 200 2.24 -16.94 13.15
C ASN A 200 2.87 -15.54 13.29
N ARG A 201 2.82 -14.71 12.26
CA ARG A 201 3.30 -13.30 12.36
C ARG A 201 2.49 -12.48 13.37
N VAL A 202 1.19 -12.66 13.42
CA VAL A 202 0.33 -12.00 14.43
C VAL A 202 0.65 -12.54 15.83
N MET A 203 0.74 -13.87 15.98
CA MET A 203 1.03 -14.52 17.27
C MET A 203 2.42 -14.14 17.78
N ALA A 204 3.44 -14.05 16.92
CA ALA A 204 4.79 -13.61 17.27
C ALA A 204 4.85 -12.22 17.93
N THR A 205 3.84 -11.38 17.71
CA THR A 205 3.75 -10.05 18.36
C THR A 205 3.38 -10.15 19.83
N TYR A 206 2.60 -11.16 20.20
CA TYR A 206 2.03 -11.33 21.55
C TYR A 206 2.69 -12.46 22.37
N GLN A 207 3.32 -13.43 21.71
CA GLN A 207 3.96 -14.56 22.36
C GLN A 207 5.46 -14.32 22.60
N THR A 208 6.01 -15.01 23.59
CA THR A 208 7.47 -15.11 23.79
C THR A 208 8.03 -16.05 22.71
N CYS A 209 8.96 -15.52 21.92
CA CYS A 209 9.60 -16.29 20.86
C CYS A 209 10.66 -17.24 21.44
N SER A 210 10.66 -18.51 20.99
CA SER A 210 11.73 -19.44 21.28
C SER A 210 13.02 -19.06 20.54
N ALA A 211 14.17 -19.58 21.01
CA ALA A 211 15.46 -19.33 20.34
C ALA A 211 15.45 -19.81 18.88
N ALA A 212 14.75 -20.89 18.56
CA ALA A 212 14.62 -21.41 17.21
C ALA A 212 13.77 -20.51 16.28
N ASP A 213 12.81 -19.76 16.86
CA ASP A 213 11.94 -18.86 16.09
C ASP A 213 12.56 -17.47 15.86
N MET A 214 13.65 -17.14 16.57
CA MET A 214 14.29 -15.83 16.50
C MET A 214 14.88 -15.51 15.12
N GLU A 215 15.35 -16.51 14.37
CA GLU A 215 15.85 -16.36 13.00
C GLU A 215 14.75 -16.50 11.93
N GLY A 216 13.53 -16.85 12.34
CA GLY A 216 12.38 -17.11 11.47
C GLY A 216 11.26 -16.10 11.64
N VAL A 217 10.10 -16.61 12.05
CA VAL A 217 8.83 -15.85 12.14
C VAL A 217 8.93 -14.66 13.10
N CYS A 218 9.71 -14.78 14.16
CA CYS A 218 9.89 -13.74 15.18
C CYS A 218 10.97 -12.71 14.84
N TYR A 219 11.78 -12.93 13.80
CA TYR A 219 12.94 -12.07 13.49
C TYR A 219 12.61 -10.58 13.50
N GLN A 220 11.61 -10.17 12.73
CA GLN A 220 11.24 -8.76 12.61
C GLN A 220 10.73 -8.17 13.94
N VAL A 221 9.93 -8.92 14.69
CA VAL A 221 9.34 -8.46 15.95
C VAL A 221 10.41 -8.30 17.04
N VAL A 222 11.29 -9.29 17.18
CA VAL A 222 12.35 -9.31 18.19
C VAL A 222 13.37 -8.21 17.92
N HIS A 223 13.86 -8.08 16.66
CA HIS A 223 14.82 -7.05 16.30
C HIS A 223 14.20 -5.64 16.39
N GLY A 224 12.92 -5.48 16.06
CA GLY A 224 12.20 -4.24 16.29
C GLY A 224 12.13 -3.85 17.78
N LYS A 225 11.85 -4.81 18.65
CA LYS A 225 11.87 -4.60 20.12
C LYS A 225 13.27 -4.25 20.61
N TYR A 226 14.32 -4.93 20.14
CA TYR A 226 15.69 -4.63 20.49
C TYR A 226 16.11 -3.22 20.05
N ALA A 227 15.75 -2.84 18.82
CA ALA A 227 16.04 -1.48 18.33
C ALA A 227 15.36 -0.40 19.19
N MET A 228 14.10 -0.62 19.59
CA MET A 228 13.40 0.32 20.49
C MET A 228 13.99 0.31 21.90
N ALA A 229 14.35 -0.86 22.43
CA ALA A 229 14.92 -0.97 23.76
C ALA A 229 16.31 -0.33 23.86
N SER A 230 17.17 -0.51 22.84
CA SER A 230 18.51 0.09 22.80
C SER A 230 18.46 1.59 22.49
N GLY A 231 17.50 2.01 21.65
CA GLY A 231 17.39 3.41 21.22
C GLY A 231 16.71 4.34 22.23
N GLY A 232 15.86 3.82 23.09
CA GLY A 232 15.05 4.65 23.99
C GLY A 232 14.25 5.72 23.23
N LEU A 233 14.14 6.92 23.82
CA LEU A 233 13.40 8.04 23.21
C LEU A 233 14.21 8.80 22.14
N LEU A 234 15.52 8.85 22.25
CA LEU A 234 16.38 9.66 21.39
C LEU A 234 17.14 8.86 20.33
N GLY A 235 17.09 7.54 20.39
CA GLY A 235 17.87 6.68 19.52
C GLY A 235 19.33 6.56 19.96
N VAL A 236 20.09 5.69 19.28
CA VAL A 236 21.53 5.48 19.50
C VAL A 236 22.42 6.20 18.47
N GLY A 237 21.83 7.05 17.64
CA GLY A 237 22.49 7.75 16.55
C GLY A 237 22.26 7.08 15.19
N ILE A 238 22.89 7.67 14.17
CA ILE A 238 22.78 7.26 12.77
C ILE A 238 23.99 6.41 12.38
#